data_dbb9980cb464eb266bf96cdc97d51d5f
#
_entry.id   dbb9980cb464eb266bf96cdc97d51d5f
#
_cell.length_a   1.000
_cell.length_b   1.000
_cell.length_c   1.000
_cell.angle_alpha   90.00
_cell.angle_beta   90.00
_cell.angle_gamma   90.00
#
_symmetry.space_group_name_H-M   'P 1'
#
loop_
_entity.id
_entity.type
_entity.pdbx_description
1 polymer ?
#
loop_
_entity_poly.entity_id
_entity_poly.type
_entity_poly.pdbx_seq_one_letter_code
_entity_poly.pdbx_strand_id
1 'polypeptide(L)'
;MKKILVIVVLGLLLSGNAYAEENKNERVYLECKTPGGPYNGYGISHELSHVMVPDGDSIDMVPLKITAGRYDFEYFPLKNIPMKYIISINRFTGEMIQILETELKGKKKINTFKGKCFKRDVDKPKF
;
A
#
# COMPACT_ATOMS: atom_id res chain seq x y z
N MET A 1 2.83 -21.14 -40.65
CA MET A 1 3.18 -21.46 -39.26
C MET A 1 3.81 -20.30 -38.52
N LYS A 2 4.73 -19.56 -39.14
CA LYS A 2 5.34 -18.38 -38.48
C LYS A 2 4.34 -17.28 -38.10
N LYS A 3 3.27 -17.10 -38.87
CA LYS A 3 2.24 -16.10 -38.63
C LYS A 3 1.41 -16.41 -37.37
N ILE A 4 1.16 -17.68 -37.07
CA ILE A 4 0.41 -18.10 -35.89
C ILE A 4 1.23 -17.84 -34.62
N LEU A 5 2.54 -18.08 -34.67
CA LEU A 5 3.43 -17.84 -33.53
C LEU A 5 3.50 -16.36 -33.17
N VAL A 6 3.56 -15.47 -34.16
CA VAL A 6 3.60 -14.02 -33.97
C VAL A 6 2.30 -13.53 -33.31
N ILE A 7 1.14 -14.06 -33.73
CA ILE A 7 -0.15 -13.69 -33.15
C ILE A 7 -0.24 -14.10 -31.67
N VAL A 8 0.26 -15.28 -31.31
CA VAL A 8 0.27 -15.75 -29.92
C VAL A 8 1.15 -14.87 -29.05
N VAL A 9 2.33 -14.50 -29.52
CA VAL A 9 3.24 -13.61 -28.80
C VAL A 9 2.62 -12.23 -28.61
N LEU A 10 2.00 -11.66 -29.61
CA LEU A 10 1.29 -10.38 -29.53
C LEU A 10 0.10 -10.46 -28.58
N GLY A 11 -0.63 -11.56 -28.59
CA GLY A 11 -1.74 -11.77 -27.67
C GLY A 11 -1.28 -11.79 -26.21
N LEU A 12 -0.16 -12.43 -25.91
CA LEU A 12 0.40 -12.46 -24.57
C LEU A 12 0.89 -11.08 -24.12
N LEU A 13 1.51 -10.31 -24.99
CA LEU A 13 1.94 -8.95 -24.70
C LEU A 13 0.76 -8.01 -24.46
N LEU A 14 -0.30 -8.12 -25.25
CA LEU A 14 -1.52 -7.34 -25.08
C LEU A 14 -2.26 -7.71 -23.81
N SER A 15 -2.29 -8.98 -23.43
CA SER A 15 -2.88 -9.42 -22.17
C SER A 15 -2.14 -8.83 -20.97
N GLY A 16 -0.80 -8.79 -21.02
CA GLY A 16 0.01 -8.18 -19.98
C GLY A 16 -0.24 -6.67 -19.85
N ASN A 17 -0.35 -5.97 -20.96
CA ASN A 17 -0.62 -4.54 -20.98
C ASN A 17 -2.04 -4.22 -20.51
N ALA A 18 -3.03 -5.00 -20.93
CA ALA A 18 -4.42 -4.83 -20.48
C ALA A 18 -4.54 -5.02 -18.97
N TYR A 19 -3.85 -6.00 -18.41
CA TYR A 19 -3.81 -6.23 -16.96
C TYR A 19 -3.19 -5.05 -16.22
N ALA A 20 -2.11 -4.48 -16.75
CA ALA A 20 -1.47 -3.31 -16.15
C ALA A 20 -2.37 -2.06 -16.24
N GLU A 21 -3.15 -1.91 -17.31
CA GLU A 21 -4.09 -0.79 -17.47
C GLU A 21 -5.27 -0.89 -16.51
N GLU A 22 -5.79 -2.08 -16.25
CA GLU A 22 -6.85 -2.28 -15.27
C GLU A 22 -6.43 -1.82 -13.87
N ASN A 23 -5.15 -1.98 -13.53
CA ASN A 23 -4.61 -1.60 -12.24
C ASN A 23 -4.41 -0.09 -12.07
N LYS A 24 -4.36 0.70 -13.14
CA LYS A 24 -4.14 2.14 -13.06
C LYS A 24 -5.26 2.90 -12.37
N ASN A 25 -6.51 2.45 -12.54
CA ASN A 25 -7.68 3.11 -11.98
C ASN A 25 -8.19 2.40 -10.72
N GLU A 26 -7.50 1.36 -10.29
CA GLU A 26 -7.92 0.57 -9.15
C GLU A 26 -7.67 1.33 -7.85
N ARG A 27 -8.70 1.36 -7.01
CA ARG A 27 -8.56 1.77 -5.61
C ARG A 27 -8.50 0.52 -4.77
N VAL A 28 -7.46 0.42 -3.96
CA VAL A 28 -7.24 -0.74 -3.10
C VAL A 28 -7.38 -0.29 -1.65
N TYR A 29 -8.24 -0.98 -0.91
CA TYR A 29 -8.36 -0.76 0.52
C TYR A 29 -7.72 -1.93 1.26
N LEU A 30 -6.80 -1.60 2.15
CA LEU A 30 -6.05 -2.58 2.92
C LEU A 30 -6.36 -2.42 4.39
N GLU A 31 -6.55 -3.55 5.07
CA GLU A 31 -6.55 -3.62 6.53
C GLU A 31 -5.25 -4.28 6.96
N CYS A 32 -4.45 -3.56 7.71
CA CYS A 32 -3.14 -4.02 8.15
C CYS A 32 -3.10 -4.15 9.66
N LYS A 33 -2.46 -5.19 10.14
CA LYS A 33 -2.34 -5.46 11.57
C LYS A 33 -0.94 -5.97 11.91
N THR A 34 -0.35 -5.41 12.96
CA THR A 34 0.82 -5.97 13.63
C THR A 34 0.36 -6.85 14.79
N PRO A 35 1.16 -7.85 15.23
CA PRO A 35 0.79 -8.69 16.36
C PRO A 35 0.53 -7.85 17.62
N GLY A 36 -0.65 -8.04 18.22
CA GLY A 36 -1.06 -7.31 19.42
C GLY A 36 -1.50 -5.87 19.18
N GLY A 37 -1.43 -5.38 17.96
CA GLY A 37 -1.83 -4.02 17.60
C GLY A 37 -3.22 -3.93 17.01
N PRO A 38 -3.75 -2.71 16.88
CA PRO A 38 -5.03 -2.48 16.22
C PRO A 38 -4.93 -2.65 14.72
N TYR A 39 -6.08 -2.80 14.06
CA TYR A 39 -6.15 -2.74 12.60
C TYR A 39 -6.02 -1.30 12.12
N ASN A 40 -5.18 -1.08 11.13
CA ASN A 40 -5.08 0.19 10.43
C ASN A 40 -5.57 0.01 8.99
N GLY A 41 -6.46 0.89 8.56
CA GLY A 41 -6.97 0.91 7.21
C GLY A 41 -6.20 1.89 6.32
N TYR A 42 -5.82 1.45 5.13
CA TYR A 42 -5.14 2.29 4.15
C TYR A 42 -5.89 2.24 2.83
N GLY A 43 -6.20 3.41 2.28
CA GLY A 43 -6.80 3.52 0.96
C GLY A 43 -5.75 3.89 -0.07
N ILE A 44 -5.50 3.03 -1.04
CA ILE A 44 -4.47 3.22 -2.05
C ILE A 44 -5.10 3.62 -3.38
N SER A 45 -4.63 4.73 -3.94
CA SER A 45 -4.98 5.16 -5.28
C SER A 45 -3.78 4.98 -6.20
N HIS A 46 -3.89 4.05 -7.15
CA HIS A 46 -2.86 3.85 -8.17
C HIS A 46 -2.79 5.02 -9.13
N GLU A 47 -3.92 5.59 -9.46
CA GLU A 47 -4.00 6.73 -10.39
C GLU A 47 -3.27 7.95 -9.86
N LEU A 48 -3.47 8.28 -8.60
CA LEU A 48 -2.89 9.46 -7.97
C LEU A 48 -1.52 9.20 -7.33
N SER A 49 -1.10 7.94 -7.22
CA SER A 49 0.09 7.52 -6.47
C SER A 49 0.08 8.10 -5.05
N HIS A 50 -1.07 7.98 -4.40
CA HIS A 50 -1.29 8.45 -3.03
C HIS A 50 -1.94 7.36 -2.19
N VAL A 51 -1.73 7.45 -0.89
CA VAL A 51 -2.40 6.59 0.08
C VAL A 51 -3.12 7.48 1.10
N MET A 52 -4.36 7.10 1.42
CA MET A 52 -5.12 7.70 2.52
C MET A 52 -4.72 7.01 3.81
N VAL A 53 -4.24 7.78 4.76
CA VAL A 53 -3.79 7.27 6.06
C VAL A 53 -4.62 7.90 7.18
N PRO A 54 -4.83 7.20 8.31
CA PRO A 54 -5.50 7.80 9.45
C PRO A 54 -4.62 8.87 10.10
N ASP A 55 -5.22 10.02 10.42
CA ASP A 55 -4.58 11.15 11.10
C ASP A 55 -5.50 11.62 12.22
N GLY A 56 -5.41 10.97 13.37
CA GLY A 56 -6.35 11.21 14.46
C GLY A 56 -7.79 10.90 14.03
N ASP A 57 -8.67 11.91 14.11
CA ASP A 57 -10.06 11.80 13.67
C ASP A 57 -10.26 12.11 12.20
N SER A 58 -9.19 12.47 11.49
CA SER A 58 -9.23 12.83 10.07
C SER A 58 -8.45 11.83 9.22
N ILE A 59 -8.53 12.03 7.91
CA ILE A 59 -7.81 11.21 6.93
C ILE A 59 -6.86 12.14 6.17
N ASP A 60 -5.61 11.73 6.06
CA ASP A 60 -4.60 12.46 5.32
C ASP A 60 -4.22 11.70 4.06
N MET A 61 -3.79 12.44 3.02
CA MET A 61 -3.28 11.85 1.80
C MET A 61 -1.77 12.07 1.74
N VAL A 62 -1.03 10.98 1.62
CA VAL A 62 0.43 11.04 1.54
C VAL A 62 0.93 10.40 0.25
N PRO A 63 2.09 10.85 -0.26
CA PRO A 63 2.67 10.25 -1.46
C PRO A 63 2.98 8.78 -1.27
N LEU A 64 2.74 7.99 -2.29
CA LEU A 64 2.95 6.56 -2.30
C LEU A 64 3.90 6.19 -3.43
N LYS A 65 4.93 5.43 -3.11
CA LYS A 65 5.78 4.82 -4.12
C LYS A 65 5.23 3.44 -4.45
N ILE A 66 4.81 3.27 -5.70
CA ILE A 66 4.26 2.01 -6.19
C ILE A 66 5.30 1.36 -7.10
N THR A 67 5.72 0.15 -6.74
CA THR A 67 6.52 -0.70 -7.60
C THR A 67 5.73 -1.96 -7.93
N ALA A 68 6.28 -2.82 -8.79
CA ALA A 68 5.60 -4.07 -9.14
C ALA A 68 5.33 -4.95 -7.91
N GLY A 69 6.20 -4.93 -6.92
CA GLY A 69 6.12 -5.81 -5.76
C GLY A 69 5.77 -5.13 -4.44
N ARG A 70 5.77 -3.81 -4.36
CA ARG A 70 5.66 -3.14 -3.07
C ARG A 70 4.86 -1.85 -3.14
N TYR A 71 4.23 -1.52 -2.00
CA TYR A 71 3.73 -0.19 -1.67
C TYR A 71 4.59 0.37 -0.55
N ASP A 72 5.22 1.52 -0.77
CA ASP A 72 6.07 2.17 0.22
C ASP A 72 5.56 3.59 0.47
N PHE A 73 5.35 3.93 1.73
CA PHE A 73 4.91 5.26 2.14
C PHE A 73 5.32 5.56 3.57
N GLU A 74 5.28 6.83 3.92
CA GLU A 74 5.55 7.28 5.28
C GLU A 74 4.58 8.36 5.69
N TYR A 75 4.23 8.41 6.97
CA TYR A 75 3.31 9.41 7.49
C TYR A 75 3.51 9.63 8.99
N PHE A 76 3.00 10.77 9.45
CA PHE A 76 2.99 11.12 10.86
C PHE A 76 1.60 10.83 11.43
N PRO A 77 1.45 9.85 12.34
CA PRO A 77 0.13 9.49 12.87
C PRO A 77 -0.49 10.56 13.77
N LEU A 78 0.36 11.40 14.37
CA LEU A 78 -0.07 12.50 15.24
C LEU A 78 0.72 13.77 14.90
N LYS A 79 0.02 14.88 14.66
CA LYS A 79 0.63 16.11 14.14
C LYS A 79 1.63 16.77 15.09
N ASN A 80 1.42 16.63 16.40
CA ASN A 80 2.22 17.34 17.41
C ASN A 80 3.27 16.47 18.10
N ILE A 81 3.42 15.24 17.68
CA ILE A 81 4.38 14.30 18.25
C ILE A 81 5.41 13.93 17.18
N PRO A 82 6.72 14.00 17.47
CA PRO A 82 7.76 13.65 16.51
C PRO A 82 7.86 12.13 16.34
N MET A 83 6.83 11.55 15.74
CA MET A 83 6.69 10.12 15.53
C MET A 83 6.30 9.90 14.07
N LYS A 84 7.06 9.08 13.37
CA LYS A 84 6.83 8.79 11.95
C LYS A 84 6.73 7.28 11.74
N TYR A 85 5.72 6.86 10.98
CA TYR A 85 5.62 5.50 10.49
C TYR A 85 6.17 5.43 9.07
N ILE A 86 7.02 4.44 8.83
CA ILE A 86 7.51 4.08 7.50
C ILE A 86 6.94 2.70 7.21
N ILE A 87 6.12 2.61 6.17
CA ILE A 87 5.36 1.40 5.84
C ILE A 87 5.83 0.84 4.52
N SER A 88 6.08 -0.46 4.49
CA SER A 88 6.38 -1.19 3.26
C SER A 88 5.51 -2.45 3.22
N ILE A 89 4.72 -2.58 2.16
CA ILE A 89 3.77 -3.68 2.00
C ILE A 89 4.12 -4.47 0.75
N ASN A 90 4.28 -5.79 0.91
CA ASN A 90 4.48 -6.69 -0.21
C ASN A 90 3.14 -6.90 -0.93
N ARG A 91 3.08 -6.55 -2.22
CA ARG A 91 1.85 -6.61 -3.00
C ARG A 91 1.38 -8.04 -3.30
N PHE A 92 2.26 -9.01 -3.23
CA PHE A 92 1.93 -10.39 -3.51
C PHE A 92 1.50 -11.16 -2.26
N THR A 93 2.17 -10.95 -1.14
CA THR A 93 1.94 -11.71 0.09
C THR A 93 1.09 -10.96 1.11
N GLY A 94 1.03 -9.63 1.02
CA GLY A 94 0.40 -8.79 2.02
C GLY A 94 1.26 -8.57 3.26
N GLU A 95 2.46 -9.10 3.31
CA GLU A 95 3.36 -8.87 4.44
C GLU A 95 3.75 -7.40 4.53
N MET A 96 3.69 -6.86 5.74
CA MET A 96 3.98 -5.46 6.02
C MET A 96 5.16 -5.35 6.96
N ILE A 97 6.04 -4.40 6.67
CA ILE A 97 7.07 -3.95 7.60
C ILE A 97 6.72 -2.53 8.00
N GLN A 98 6.55 -2.31 9.28
CA GLN A 98 6.27 -1.00 9.84
C GLN A 98 7.45 -0.56 10.70
N ILE A 99 8.07 0.54 10.33
CA ILE A 99 9.15 1.14 11.10
C ILE A 99 8.60 2.36 11.80
N LEU A 100 8.70 2.36 13.12
CA LEU A 100 8.31 3.49 13.96
C LEU A 100 9.57 4.26 14.36
N GLU A 101 9.65 5.49 13.89
CA GLU A 101 10.70 6.42 14.19
C GLU A 101 10.20 7.46 15.19
N THR A 102 10.82 7.53 16.37
CA THR A 102 10.49 8.53 17.37
C THR A 102 11.72 9.35 17.71
N GLU A 103 11.55 10.63 17.97
CA GLU A 103 12.63 11.52 18.39
C GLU A 103 12.22 12.19 19.71
N LEU A 104 12.97 11.87 20.77
CA LEU A 104 12.77 12.43 22.09
C LEU A 104 14.08 13.00 22.60
N LYS A 105 14.09 14.29 22.95
CA LYS A 105 15.27 15.00 23.52
C LYS A 105 16.52 14.87 22.62
N GLY A 106 16.35 14.96 21.31
CA GLY A 106 17.43 14.82 20.35
C GLY A 106 17.90 13.39 20.10
N LYS A 107 17.29 12.41 20.75
CA LYS A 107 17.61 11.00 20.54
C LYS A 107 16.56 10.33 19.65
N LYS A 108 17.02 9.72 18.58
CA LYS A 108 16.19 8.99 17.63
C LYS A 108 16.09 7.53 18.03
N LYS A 109 14.87 7.04 18.17
CA LYS A 109 14.60 5.63 18.46
C LYS A 109 13.84 5.01 17.29
N ILE A 110 14.28 3.83 16.86
CA ILE A 110 13.70 3.11 15.74
C ILE A 110 13.22 1.74 16.24
N ASN A 111 11.94 1.45 16.01
CA ASN A 111 11.35 0.14 16.28
C ASN A 111 10.78 -0.42 14.99
N THR A 112 11.00 -1.71 14.74
CA THR A 112 10.50 -2.39 13.55
C THR A 112 9.46 -3.42 13.96
N PHE A 113 8.31 -3.37 13.29
CA PHE A 113 7.21 -4.30 13.50
C PHE A 113 6.89 -5.01 12.19
N LYS A 114 6.62 -6.29 12.27
CA LYS A 114 6.13 -7.07 11.13
C LYS A 114 4.63 -7.28 11.30
N GLY A 115 3.91 -7.12 10.21
CA GLY A 115 2.47 -7.28 10.22
C GLY A 115 1.98 -7.91 8.94
N LYS A 116 0.68 -7.89 8.77
CA LYS A 116 0.03 -8.42 7.58
C LYS A 116 -1.13 -7.55 7.17
N CYS A 117 -1.26 -7.36 5.87
CA CYS A 117 -2.33 -6.60 5.25
C CYS A 117 -3.23 -7.52 4.44
N PHE A 118 -4.51 -7.22 4.47
CA PHE A 118 -5.52 -7.94 3.69
C PHE A 118 -6.29 -6.93 2.84
N LYS A 119 -6.59 -7.30 1.62
CA LYS A 119 -7.48 -6.51 0.78
C LYS A 119 -8.88 -6.55 1.35
N ARG A 120 -9.48 -5.37 1.49
CA ARG A 120 -10.87 -5.23 1.85
C ARG A 120 -11.69 -4.95 0.60
N ASP A 121 -12.73 -5.73 0.38
CA ASP A 121 -13.64 -5.52 -0.72
C ASP A 121 -14.67 -4.47 -0.32
N VAL A 122 -14.58 -3.28 -0.92
CA VAL A 122 -15.44 -2.15 -0.59
C VAL A 122 -16.68 -2.10 -1.48
N ASP A 123 -16.68 -2.86 -2.57
CA ASP A 123 -17.77 -2.85 -3.54
C ASP A 123 -18.98 -3.71 -3.11
N LYS A 124 -18.81 -4.48 -2.04
CA LYS A 124 -19.93 -5.26 -1.49
C LYS A 124 -20.49 -4.54 -0.27
N PRO A 125 -21.74 -4.07 -0.32
CA PRO A 125 -22.36 -3.49 0.87
C PRO A 125 -22.43 -4.55 1.97
N LYS A 126 -22.02 -4.17 3.16
CA LYS A 126 -22.06 -5.05 4.34
C LYS A 126 -23.47 -5.17 4.94
N PHE A 127 -24.41 -4.49 4.36
CA PHE A 127 -25.79 -4.43 4.85
C PHE A 127 -26.79 -4.68 3.74
#